data_a0ee7753fb5528efef1acd0d57c62da8
#
_entry.id   a0ee7753fb5528efef1acd0d57c62da8
#
_cell.length_a   1.000
_cell.length_b   1.000
_cell.length_c   1.000
_cell.angle_alpha   90.00
_cell.angle_beta   90.00
_cell.angle_gamma   90.00
#
_symmetry.space_group_name_H-M   'P 1'
#
loop_
_entity.id
_entity.type
_entity.pdbx_description
1 polymer ?
#
loop_
_entity_poly.entity_id
_entity_poly.type
_entity_poly.pdbx_seq_one_letter_code
_entity_poly.pdbx_strand_id
1 'polypeptide(L)'
;MKKAEIKTEKGTMIAELYEEETPGTVENFVKLAKDGFYDGLRFHRVIPGFVAQGGCPYSKDPDDSRAGTGGPGYTIKCETDADKQYHERGVLSMAHAGRDTGGSQFFIVHDRQNTKHLDGQHTCFGKVIEGEE
;
A
#
# COMPACT_ATOMS: atom_id res chain seq x y z
N MET A 1 -6.03 -15.31 -9.38
CA MET A 1 -5.64 -13.99 -8.85
C MET A 1 -5.71 -13.99 -7.33
N LYS A 2 -4.69 -13.46 -6.68
CA LYS A 2 -4.65 -13.38 -5.22
C LYS A 2 -5.49 -12.22 -4.72
N LYS A 3 -6.08 -12.41 -3.55
CA LYS A 3 -6.86 -11.37 -2.89
C LYS A 3 -6.36 -11.17 -1.47
N ALA A 4 -6.42 -9.94 -0.97
CA ALA A 4 -6.08 -9.60 0.39
C ALA A 4 -7.32 -9.09 1.12
N GLU A 5 -7.47 -9.49 2.37
CA GLU A 5 -8.53 -9.03 3.25
C GLU A 5 -7.90 -8.09 4.26
N ILE A 6 -8.33 -6.82 4.26
CA ILE A 6 -7.82 -5.80 5.16
C ILE A 6 -8.89 -5.49 6.20
N LYS A 7 -8.68 -5.96 7.42
CA LYS A 7 -9.63 -5.79 8.51
C LYS A 7 -9.25 -4.59 9.38
N THR A 8 -10.18 -3.67 9.55
CA THR A 8 -9.98 -2.48 10.37
C THR A 8 -11.15 -2.32 11.34
N GLU A 9 -11.01 -1.40 12.29
CA GLU A 9 -12.10 -1.06 13.21
C GLU A 9 -13.35 -0.55 12.49
N LYS A 10 -13.16 0.02 11.32
CA LYS A 10 -14.25 0.62 10.54
C LYS A 10 -14.84 -0.32 9.51
N GLY A 11 -14.34 -1.54 9.42
CA GLY A 11 -14.84 -2.55 8.49
C GLY A 11 -13.74 -3.31 7.79
N THR A 12 -14.15 -4.16 6.86
CA THR A 12 -13.24 -5.03 6.11
C THR A 12 -13.25 -4.64 4.64
N MET A 13 -12.06 -4.50 4.08
CA MET A 13 -11.86 -4.27 2.64
C MET A 13 -11.28 -5.53 2.01
N ILE A 14 -11.69 -5.81 0.77
CA ILE A 14 -11.11 -6.90 -0.01
C ILE A 14 -10.46 -6.30 -1.24
N ALA A 15 -9.20 -6.62 -1.46
CA ALA A 15 -8.42 -6.12 -2.59
C ALA A 15 -7.95 -7.26 -3.48
N GLU A 16 -7.98 -7.06 -4.79
CA GLU A 16 -7.31 -7.94 -5.74
C GLU A 16 -5.87 -7.49 -5.90
N LEU A 17 -4.94 -8.44 -5.94
CA LEU A 17 -3.51 -8.15 -6.08
C LEU A 17 -3.07 -8.43 -7.51
N TYR A 18 -2.25 -7.54 -8.07
CA TYR A 18 -1.78 -7.62 -9.46
C TYR A 18 -0.53 -8.51 -9.55
N GLU A 19 -0.69 -9.80 -9.24
CA GLU A 19 0.45 -10.72 -9.16
C GLU A 19 1.15 -10.97 -10.49
N GLU A 20 0.47 -10.80 -11.61
CA GLU A 20 1.08 -10.96 -12.93
C GLU A 20 1.82 -9.70 -13.36
N GLU A 21 1.26 -8.53 -13.06
CA GLU A 21 1.80 -7.24 -13.47
C GLU A 21 2.92 -6.75 -12.56
N THR A 22 2.82 -7.04 -11.24
CA THR A 22 3.82 -6.61 -10.26
C THR A 22 4.18 -7.75 -9.32
N PRO A 23 4.82 -8.82 -9.86
CA PRO A 23 5.06 -10.05 -9.07
C PRO A 23 5.95 -9.85 -7.85
N GLY A 24 6.98 -9.02 -7.96
CA GLY A 24 7.90 -8.78 -6.83
C GLY A 24 7.23 -8.01 -5.70
N THR A 25 6.45 -7.00 -6.03
CA THR A 25 5.72 -6.20 -5.05
C THR A 25 4.64 -7.02 -4.36
N VAL A 26 3.87 -7.79 -5.12
CA VAL A 26 2.81 -8.65 -4.58
C VAL A 26 3.41 -9.75 -3.70
N GLU A 27 4.49 -10.39 -4.14
CA GLU A 27 5.17 -11.42 -3.34
C GLU A 27 5.62 -10.86 -1.99
N ASN A 28 6.21 -9.67 -2.00
CA ASN A 28 6.65 -9.00 -0.77
C ASN A 28 5.46 -8.71 0.15
N PHE A 29 4.39 -8.14 -0.37
CA PHE A 29 3.20 -7.82 0.41
C PHE A 29 2.59 -9.07 1.03
N VAL A 30 2.44 -10.14 0.24
CA VAL A 30 1.87 -11.41 0.71
C VAL A 30 2.75 -12.04 1.79
N LYS A 31 4.07 -12.02 1.61
CA LYS A 31 5.01 -12.54 2.59
C LYS A 31 4.87 -11.81 3.93
N LEU A 32 4.86 -10.49 3.90
CA LEU A 32 4.72 -9.68 5.11
C LEU A 32 3.37 -9.93 5.78
N ALA A 33 2.29 -10.04 5.01
CA ALA A 33 0.95 -10.32 5.55
C ALA A 33 0.91 -11.69 6.23
N LYS A 34 1.47 -12.72 5.61
CA LYS A 34 1.51 -14.07 6.18
C LYS A 34 2.36 -14.17 7.45
N ASP A 35 3.41 -13.35 7.54
CA ASP A 35 4.26 -13.31 8.71
C ASP A 35 3.69 -12.48 9.86
N GLY A 36 2.50 -11.90 9.68
CA GLY A 36 1.86 -11.06 10.69
C GLY A 36 2.45 -9.67 10.82
N PHE A 37 3.28 -9.25 9.86
CA PHE A 37 3.95 -7.95 9.90
C PHE A 37 2.97 -6.78 9.98
N TYR A 38 1.86 -6.86 9.25
CA TYR A 38 0.89 -5.77 9.20
C TYR A 38 -0.10 -5.77 10.36
N ASP A 39 -0.14 -6.83 11.15
CA ASP A 39 -1.12 -6.94 12.24
C ASP A 39 -0.87 -5.87 13.31
N GLY A 40 -1.93 -5.15 13.68
CA GLY A 40 -1.85 -4.09 14.69
C GLY A 40 -1.28 -2.78 14.20
N LEU A 41 -0.89 -2.67 12.92
CA LEU A 41 -0.41 -1.42 12.36
C LEU A 41 -1.57 -0.46 12.07
N ARG A 42 -1.28 0.83 11.96
CA ARG A 42 -2.28 1.87 11.74
C ARG A 42 -2.09 2.53 10.39
N PHE A 43 -3.16 3.13 9.88
CA PHE A 43 -3.05 4.09 8.78
C PHE A 43 -2.60 5.41 9.40
N HIS A 44 -1.29 5.60 9.48
CA HIS A 44 -0.69 6.73 10.18
C HIS A 44 -0.87 8.07 9.46
N ARG A 45 -1.25 8.04 8.19
CA ARG A 45 -1.45 9.25 7.39
C ARG A 45 -2.69 9.07 6.52
N VAL A 46 -3.75 9.81 6.85
CA VAL A 46 -5.00 9.79 6.08
C VAL A 46 -5.30 11.23 5.66
N ILE A 47 -5.32 11.47 4.35
CA ILE A 47 -5.60 12.77 3.77
C ILE A 47 -6.85 12.63 2.90
N PRO A 48 -8.01 13.18 3.32
CA PRO A 48 -9.24 13.09 2.53
C PRO A 48 -9.04 13.63 1.12
N GLY A 49 -9.58 12.93 0.12
CA GLY A 49 -9.44 13.31 -1.28
C GLY A 49 -8.07 12.99 -1.88
N PHE A 50 -7.16 12.40 -1.12
CA PHE A 50 -5.84 12.02 -1.59
C PHE A 50 -5.59 10.53 -1.32
N VAL A 51 -5.08 10.16 -0.15
CA VAL A 51 -4.72 8.77 0.16
C VAL A 51 -4.90 8.43 1.64
N ALA A 52 -4.95 7.12 1.93
CA ALA A 52 -4.78 6.58 3.28
C ALA A 52 -3.51 5.71 3.25
N GLN A 53 -2.50 6.08 4.01
CA GLN A 53 -1.19 5.42 4.01
C GLN A 53 -0.96 4.64 5.30
N GLY A 54 -0.47 3.41 5.17
CA GLY A 54 -0.19 2.55 6.32
C GLY A 54 0.98 1.61 6.04
N GLY A 55 1.15 0.62 6.92
CA GLY A 55 2.18 -0.40 6.77
C GLY A 55 3.51 -0.07 7.40
N CYS A 56 3.61 1.03 8.15
CA CYS A 56 4.84 1.36 8.89
C CYS A 56 4.86 0.61 10.23
N PRO A 57 5.92 -0.15 10.54
CA PRO A 57 6.00 -0.88 11.82
C PRO A 57 5.97 0.02 13.05
N TYR A 58 6.37 1.28 12.92
CA TYR A 58 6.32 2.23 14.02
C TYR A 58 4.90 2.78 14.26
N SER A 59 3.93 2.42 13.42
CA SER A 59 2.55 2.93 13.56
C SER A 59 1.70 2.17 14.58
N LYS A 60 2.24 1.13 15.21
CA LYS A 60 1.53 0.40 16.28
C LYS A 60 1.19 1.30 17.46
N ASP A 61 2.10 2.19 17.81
CA ASP A 61 1.91 3.16 18.87
C ASP A 61 1.53 4.51 18.23
N PRO A 62 0.34 5.07 18.54
CA PRO A 62 -0.07 6.35 17.96
C PRO A 62 0.83 7.51 18.36
N ASP A 63 1.60 7.38 19.45
CA ASP A 63 2.51 8.42 19.93
C ASP A 63 3.93 8.28 19.42
N ASP A 64 4.22 7.26 18.59
CA ASP A 64 5.57 7.06 18.06
C ASP A 64 5.86 8.06 16.94
N SER A 65 6.79 8.99 17.19
CA SER A 65 7.16 10.03 16.24
C SER A 65 7.86 9.48 14.99
N ARG A 66 8.28 8.22 15.01
CA ARG A 66 8.92 7.57 13.85
C ARG A 66 7.92 7.03 12.84
N ALA A 67 6.61 7.12 13.13
CA ALA A 67 5.58 6.65 12.18
C ALA A 67 5.77 7.30 10.82
N GLY A 68 5.79 6.48 9.78
CA GLY A 68 6.06 6.92 8.41
C GLY A 68 7.50 6.72 7.96
N THR A 69 8.41 6.36 8.87
CA THR A 69 9.85 6.19 8.55
C THR A 69 10.31 4.76 8.55
N GLY A 70 9.46 3.80 8.96
CA GLY A 70 9.86 2.41 9.11
C GLY A 70 9.55 1.53 7.92
N GLY A 71 10.15 0.35 7.92
CA GLY A 71 9.96 -0.66 6.90
C GLY A 71 10.39 -2.02 7.42
N PRO A 72 10.44 -3.04 6.55
CA PRO A 72 10.72 -4.42 6.95
C PRO A 72 12.22 -4.72 7.12
N GLY A 73 13.08 -3.73 6.94
CA GLY A 73 14.53 -3.91 7.03
C GLY A 73 15.22 -4.13 5.69
N TYR A 74 14.48 -4.04 4.59
CA TYR A 74 15.01 -4.16 3.23
C TYR A 74 14.15 -3.30 2.29
N THR A 75 14.59 -3.15 1.05
CA THR A 75 13.84 -2.42 0.03
C THR A 75 13.56 -3.31 -1.18
N ILE A 76 12.55 -2.94 -1.96
CA ILE A 76 12.19 -3.63 -3.19
C ILE A 76 12.20 -2.65 -4.37
N LYS A 77 12.35 -3.19 -5.57
CA LYS A 77 12.36 -2.39 -6.80
C LYS A 77 10.97 -1.96 -7.20
N CYS A 78 10.87 -0.79 -7.81
CA CYS A 78 9.64 -0.33 -8.43
C CYS A 78 9.31 -1.18 -9.66
N GLU A 79 8.03 -1.43 -9.87
CA GLU A 79 7.52 -2.19 -11.02
C GLU A 79 6.51 -1.34 -11.78
N THR A 80 6.91 -0.11 -12.16
CA THR A 80 6.02 0.88 -12.77
C THR A 80 5.88 0.75 -14.28
N ASP A 81 6.63 -0.15 -14.90
CA ASP A 81 6.59 -0.38 -16.35
C ASP A 81 5.52 -1.37 -16.80
N ALA A 82 4.83 -2.00 -15.83
CA ALA A 82 3.79 -2.99 -16.11
C ALA A 82 2.45 -2.33 -16.45
N ASP A 83 1.49 -3.14 -16.86
CA ASP A 83 0.11 -2.69 -17.04
C ASP A 83 -0.54 -2.36 -15.70
N LYS A 84 -1.65 -1.62 -15.73
CA LYS A 84 -2.45 -1.26 -14.55
C LYS A 84 -1.73 -0.31 -13.58
N GLN A 85 -0.75 0.43 -14.05
CA GLN A 85 0.03 1.37 -13.22
C GLN A 85 -0.61 2.77 -13.19
N TYR A 86 -1.91 2.83 -12.88
CA TYR A 86 -2.67 4.08 -12.78
C TYR A 86 -3.28 4.21 -11.38
N HIS A 87 -3.13 5.39 -10.80
CA HIS A 87 -3.63 5.68 -9.46
C HIS A 87 -5.12 6.10 -9.52
N GLU A 88 -5.99 5.10 -9.66
CA GLU A 88 -7.44 5.28 -9.61
C GLU A 88 -7.94 5.04 -8.19
N ARG A 89 -9.18 5.50 -7.90
CA ARG A 89 -9.78 5.28 -6.59
C ARG A 89 -9.76 3.79 -6.22
N GLY A 90 -9.35 3.50 -5.00
CA GLY A 90 -9.27 2.14 -4.48
C GLY A 90 -7.99 1.39 -4.79
N VAL A 91 -7.09 1.96 -5.60
CA VAL A 91 -5.83 1.31 -5.96
C VAL A 91 -4.88 1.29 -4.76
N LEU A 92 -4.21 0.16 -4.57
CA LEU A 92 -3.12 0.01 -3.60
C LEU A 92 -1.81 0.30 -4.30
N SER A 93 -1.03 1.21 -3.74
CA SER A 93 0.25 1.61 -4.31
C SER A 93 1.33 1.66 -3.22
N MET A 94 2.57 1.40 -3.60
CA MET A 94 3.69 1.37 -2.65
C MET A 94 4.20 2.77 -2.34
N ALA A 95 4.27 3.10 -1.06
CA ALA A 95 4.94 4.31 -0.60
C ALA A 95 6.45 4.07 -0.59
N HIS A 96 7.22 5.10 -0.88
CA HIS A 96 8.69 5.04 -0.81
C HIS A 96 9.28 6.45 -0.68
N ALA A 97 10.57 6.50 -0.37
CA ALA A 97 11.32 7.76 -0.23
C ALA A 97 12.18 8.07 -1.47
N GLY A 98 11.84 7.47 -2.60
CA GLY A 98 12.53 7.60 -3.87
C GLY A 98 12.43 6.29 -4.63
N ARG A 99 12.95 6.25 -5.86
CA ARG A 99 12.86 5.07 -6.70
C ARG A 99 13.58 3.88 -6.04
N ASP A 100 12.93 2.71 -6.07
CA ASP A 100 13.46 1.44 -5.55
C ASP A 100 13.75 1.45 -4.04
N THR A 101 13.04 2.28 -3.27
CA THR A 101 13.17 2.31 -1.80
C THR A 101 11.92 1.85 -1.06
N GLY A 102 10.95 1.27 -1.77
CA GLY A 102 9.74 0.71 -1.15
C GLY A 102 10.08 -0.46 -0.24
N GLY A 103 9.22 -0.72 0.74
CA GLY A 103 9.39 -1.82 1.68
C GLY A 103 8.05 -2.38 2.12
N SER A 104 7.45 -1.82 3.18
CA SER A 104 6.18 -2.30 3.72
C SER A 104 5.06 -1.27 3.63
N GLN A 105 5.37 0.01 3.56
CA GLN A 105 4.35 1.05 3.55
C GLN A 105 3.64 1.10 2.20
N PHE A 106 2.33 1.29 2.26
CA PHE A 106 1.50 1.42 1.06
C PHE A 106 0.41 2.45 1.33
N PHE A 107 -0.26 2.88 0.26
CA PHE A 107 -1.39 3.77 0.40
C PHE A 107 -2.55 3.31 -0.49
N ILE A 108 -3.75 3.67 -0.06
CA ILE A 108 -4.98 3.42 -0.81
C ILE A 108 -5.42 4.75 -1.40
N VAL A 109 -5.62 4.79 -2.71
CA VAL A 109 -5.98 6.03 -3.42
C VAL A 109 -7.44 6.38 -3.16
N HIS A 110 -7.70 7.64 -2.81
CA HIS A 110 -9.06 8.18 -2.65
C HIS A 110 -9.59 8.83 -3.91
N ASP A 111 -8.75 9.53 -4.66
CA ASP A 111 -9.19 10.32 -5.82
C ASP A 111 -8.07 10.38 -6.87
N ARG A 112 -8.39 9.95 -8.10
CA ARG A 112 -7.40 9.98 -9.18
C ARG A 112 -6.94 11.39 -9.54
N GLN A 113 -7.82 12.37 -9.50
CA GLN A 113 -7.45 13.74 -9.86
C GLN A 113 -6.29 14.27 -9.02
N ASN A 114 -6.25 13.89 -7.74
CA ASN A 114 -5.22 14.34 -6.82
C ASN A 114 -4.01 13.41 -6.76
N THR A 115 -4.03 12.26 -7.46
CA THR A 115 -2.98 11.24 -7.38
C THR A 115 -2.38 10.87 -8.73
N LYS A 116 -2.92 11.34 -9.84
CA LYS A 116 -2.42 10.95 -11.16
C LYS A 116 -0.95 11.31 -11.40
N HIS A 117 -0.43 12.31 -10.68
CA HIS A 117 0.98 12.68 -10.75
C HIS A 117 1.90 11.59 -10.19
N LEU A 118 1.35 10.62 -9.47
CA LEU A 118 2.09 9.49 -8.92
C LEU A 118 2.28 8.35 -9.93
N ASP A 119 1.54 8.38 -11.04
CA ASP A 119 1.68 7.36 -12.09
C ASP A 119 3.12 7.31 -12.58
N GLY A 120 3.67 6.11 -12.69
CA GLY A 120 5.06 5.91 -13.10
C GLY A 120 6.09 6.15 -12.01
N GLN A 121 5.70 6.65 -10.84
CA GLN A 121 6.59 6.91 -9.70
C GLN A 121 6.43 5.89 -8.59
N HIS A 122 5.20 5.44 -8.35
CA HIS A 122 4.87 4.46 -7.32
C HIS A 122 4.24 3.23 -7.95
N THR A 123 4.59 2.05 -7.44
CA THR A 123 4.08 0.78 -7.96
C THR A 123 2.65 0.53 -7.50
N CYS A 124 1.72 0.44 -8.45
CA CYS A 124 0.33 0.04 -8.18
C CYS A 124 0.26 -1.49 -8.19
N PHE A 125 -0.04 -2.10 -7.05
CA PHE A 125 0.02 -3.57 -6.93
C PHE A 125 -1.31 -4.23 -6.62
N GLY A 126 -2.38 -3.47 -6.51
CA GLY A 126 -3.71 -4.04 -6.28
C GLY A 126 -4.80 -3.00 -6.31
N LYS A 127 -6.04 -3.45 -6.12
CA LYS A 127 -7.21 -2.58 -6.08
C LYS A 127 -8.25 -3.14 -5.13
N VAL A 128 -8.81 -2.28 -4.29
CA VAL A 128 -9.95 -2.63 -3.42
C VAL A 128 -11.18 -2.85 -4.28
N ILE A 129 -11.82 -4.00 -4.11
CA ILE A 129 -13.02 -4.38 -4.87
C ILE A 129 -14.27 -4.42 -4.00
N GLU A 130 -14.12 -4.46 -2.68
CA GLU A 130 -15.23 -4.44 -1.72
C GLU A 130 -14.81 -3.66 -0.48
N GLY A 131 -15.76 -2.92 0.11
CA GLY A 131 -15.54 -2.24 1.38
C GLY A 131 -14.71 -0.96 1.29
N GLU A 132 -14.56 -0.36 0.10
CA GLU A 132 -13.76 0.85 -0.05
C GLU A 132 -14.39 2.09 0.61
N GLU A 133 -15.70 2.07 0.82
CA GLU A 133 -16.38 3.12 1.57
C GLU A 133 -16.01 3.06 3.05
#